data_fe29374b631db7715662b432d61008a0
#
_entry.id   fe29374b631db7715662b432d61008a0
#
_cell.length_a   1.000
_cell.length_b   1.000
_cell.length_c   1.000
_cell.angle_alpha   90.00
_cell.angle_beta   90.00
_cell.angle_gamma   90.00
#
_symmetry.space_group_name_H-M   'P 1'
#
loop_
_entity.id
_entity.type
_entity.pdbx_description
1 polymer ?
#
loop_
_entity_poly.entity_id
_entity_poly.type
_entity_poly.pdbx_seq_one_letter_code
_entity_poly.pdbx_strand_id
1 'polypeptide(L)'
;MKNKIVDKKWFLGLLILLMGSIWGLSFLATDTAMSHFAPIQTLTLRRTAAALVFLLLAAAGKVRLPGRTPGLGLLLATGAAMPCVYGLFEAPGIRMTSVSESGVIIGSMPIFSLFIERLIRRKKTDWLTVAGILICFGGVVICTVLSPGFTVSGRWLGYALLLAAVMAGAAYMHLSSRAGQWYSSAQITAAMSLMGCVFFNALSFLKGYGLDAYRDCVAYPKAGLACLFLGVLCSSLCYLLMNFVLSRVENTAVASNLGNSWTTVVAVVSGVIMGDPFGWYTAVGVAMIVAGLFICARKV
;
A
#
# COMPACT_ATOMS: atom_id res chain seq x y z
N MET A 1 -25.29 14.73 12.26
CA MET A 1 -24.48 14.56 13.49
C MET A 1 -23.17 13.91 13.12
N LYS A 2 -22.03 14.66 13.06
CA LYS A 2 -20.69 14.09 12.90
C LYS A 2 -20.39 13.24 14.13
N ASN A 3 -20.10 12.00 13.92
CA ASN A 3 -19.83 11.04 15.01
C ASN A 3 -18.49 11.44 15.67
N LYS A 4 -18.55 12.12 16.82
CA LYS A 4 -17.39 12.71 17.54
C LYS A 4 -16.24 11.71 17.85
N ILE A 5 -16.50 10.40 17.76
CA ILE A 5 -15.51 9.36 17.99
C ILE A 5 -14.64 9.14 16.74
N VAL A 6 -15.22 9.27 15.56
CA VAL A 6 -14.60 8.95 14.27
C VAL A 6 -13.51 9.96 13.87
N ASP A 7 -13.58 11.19 14.40
CA ASP A 7 -12.61 12.25 14.14
C ASP A 7 -11.54 12.34 15.25
N LYS A 8 -11.54 11.44 16.24
CA LYS A 8 -10.52 11.42 17.29
C LYS A 8 -9.21 10.85 16.75
N LYS A 9 -8.11 11.51 17.01
CA LYS A 9 -6.75 11.13 16.58
C LYS A 9 -6.38 9.69 16.93
N TRP A 10 -6.72 9.22 18.13
CA TRP A 10 -6.44 7.85 18.55
C TRP A 10 -7.17 6.81 17.70
N PHE A 11 -8.40 7.12 17.24
CA PHE A 11 -9.17 6.22 16.39
C PHE A 11 -8.54 6.10 14.98
N LEU A 12 -8.09 7.22 14.40
CA LEU A 12 -7.37 7.21 13.13
C LEU A 12 -6.05 6.43 13.26
N GLY A 13 -5.32 6.60 14.37
CA GLY A 13 -4.13 5.82 14.68
C GLY A 13 -4.40 4.32 14.75
N LEU A 14 -5.50 3.91 15.42
CA LEU A 14 -5.90 2.50 15.49
C LEU A 14 -6.21 1.91 14.11
N LEU A 15 -6.90 2.66 13.25
CA LEU A 15 -7.17 2.22 11.88
C LEU A 15 -5.88 2.06 11.06
N ILE A 16 -4.91 2.97 11.24
CA ILE A 16 -3.61 2.88 10.59
C ILE A 16 -2.86 1.63 11.05
N LEU A 17 -2.85 1.35 12.35
CA LEU A 17 -2.22 0.14 12.89
C LEU A 17 -2.90 -1.14 12.36
N LEU A 18 -4.24 -1.16 12.33
CA LEU A 18 -4.99 -2.30 11.79
C LEU A 18 -4.64 -2.57 10.32
N MET A 19 -4.71 -1.56 9.46
CA MET A 19 -4.39 -1.76 8.04
C MET A 19 -2.92 -2.09 7.81
N GLY A 20 -2.01 -1.49 8.58
CA GLY A 20 -0.58 -1.82 8.50
C GLY A 20 -0.29 -3.26 8.94
N SER A 21 -1.03 -3.78 9.94
CA SER A 21 -0.95 -5.19 10.34
C SER A 21 -1.43 -6.13 9.23
N ILE A 22 -2.56 -5.82 8.58
CA ILE A 22 -3.07 -6.63 7.47
C ILE A 22 -2.08 -6.58 6.28
N TRP A 23 -1.51 -5.42 5.96
CA TRP A 23 -0.51 -5.30 4.89
C TRP A 23 0.81 -5.99 5.26
N GLY A 24 1.23 -5.96 6.54
CA GLY A 24 2.41 -6.71 6.99
C GLY A 24 2.25 -8.22 6.78
N LEU A 25 1.08 -8.76 7.10
CA LEU A 25 0.75 -10.17 6.86
C LEU A 25 0.57 -10.50 5.37
N SER A 26 0.31 -9.50 4.51
CA SER A 26 0.10 -9.72 3.08
C SER A 26 1.35 -10.24 2.35
N PHE A 27 2.54 -10.05 2.90
CA PHE A 27 3.77 -10.62 2.33
C PHE A 27 3.71 -12.14 2.24
N LEU A 28 3.23 -12.81 3.31
CA LEU A 28 3.04 -14.26 3.33
C LEU A 28 2.01 -14.73 2.29
N ALA A 29 0.90 -13.99 2.18
CA ALA A 29 -0.13 -14.29 1.19
C ALA A 29 0.36 -14.05 -0.24
N THR A 30 1.20 -13.03 -0.45
CA THR A 30 1.80 -12.74 -1.75
C THR A 30 2.76 -13.84 -2.16
N ASP A 31 3.62 -14.29 -1.26
CA ASP A 31 4.54 -15.41 -1.51
C ASP A 31 3.77 -16.69 -1.86
N THR A 32 2.73 -17.03 -1.07
CA THR A 32 1.85 -18.16 -1.33
C THR A 32 1.14 -18.05 -2.70
N ALA A 33 0.66 -16.86 -3.08
CA ALA A 33 0.04 -16.66 -4.37
C ALA A 33 1.04 -16.81 -5.52
N MET A 34 2.23 -16.21 -5.38
CA MET A 34 3.28 -16.21 -6.40
C MET A 34 4.01 -17.56 -6.54
N SER A 35 3.78 -18.53 -5.65
CA SER A 35 4.27 -19.89 -5.84
C SER A 35 3.63 -20.59 -7.06
N HIS A 36 2.45 -20.15 -7.51
CA HIS A 36 1.73 -20.70 -8.66
C HIS A 36 1.39 -19.66 -9.72
N PHE A 37 1.09 -18.42 -9.34
CA PHE A 37 0.67 -17.36 -10.25
C PHE A 37 1.84 -16.45 -10.62
N ALA A 38 1.90 -16.03 -11.88
CA ALA A 38 2.77 -14.93 -12.28
C ALA A 38 2.34 -13.62 -11.58
N PRO A 39 3.26 -12.65 -11.37
CA PRO A 39 2.92 -11.38 -10.71
C PRO A 39 1.71 -10.66 -11.30
N ILE A 40 1.58 -10.64 -12.64
CA ILE A 40 0.43 -10.03 -13.33
C ILE A 40 -0.85 -10.80 -13.04
N GLN A 41 -0.81 -12.13 -13.03
CA GLN A 41 -1.98 -12.97 -12.69
C GLN A 41 -2.41 -12.72 -11.23
N THR A 42 -1.47 -12.67 -10.29
CA THR A 42 -1.75 -12.34 -8.88
C THR A 42 -2.39 -10.96 -8.76
N LEU A 43 -1.87 -9.94 -9.46
CA LEU A 43 -2.46 -8.60 -9.48
C LEU A 43 -3.87 -8.62 -10.12
N THR A 44 -4.08 -9.36 -11.19
CA THR A 44 -5.39 -9.51 -11.84
C THR A 44 -6.41 -10.12 -10.88
N LEU A 45 -6.08 -11.24 -10.26
CA LEU A 45 -6.97 -11.95 -9.33
C LEU A 45 -7.34 -11.09 -8.11
N ARG A 46 -6.34 -10.48 -7.46
CA ARG A 46 -6.58 -9.62 -6.30
C ARG A 46 -7.40 -8.37 -6.63
N ARG A 47 -7.22 -7.77 -7.82
CA ARG A 47 -8.00 -6.58 -8.23
C ARG A 47 -9.40 -6.96 -8.66
N THR A 48 -9.60 -8.12 -9.28
CA THR A 48 -10.92 -8.65 -9.58
C THR A 48 -11.69 -8.98 -8.29
N ALA A 49 -11.06 -9.64 -7.33
CA ALA A 49 -11.69 -9.90 -6.03
C ALA A 49 -12.09 -8.60 -5.32
N ALA A 50 -11.22 -7.57 -5.35
CA ALA A 50 -11.55 -6.26 -4.79
C ALA A 50 -12.72 -5.57 -5.51
N ALA A 51 -12.76 -5.63 -6.84
CA ALA A 51 -13.85 -5.07 -7.63
C ALA A 51 -15.18 -5.77 -7.32
N LEU A 52 -15.17 -7.10 -7.21
CA LEU A 52 -16.35 -7.90 -6.85
C LEU A 52 -16.90 -7.51 -5.48
N VAL A 53 -16.06 -7.26 -4.48
CA VAL A 53 -16.50 -6.77 -3.16
C VAL A 53 -17.32 -5.48 -3.31
N PHE A 54 -16.81 -4.49 -4.05
CA PHE A 54 -17.51 -3.22 -4.20
C PHE A 54 -18.74 -3.32 -5.10
N LEU A 55 -18.76 -4.19 -6.12
CA LEU A 55 -19.95 -4.46 -6.93
C LEU A 55 -21.05 -5.12 -6.10
N LEU A 56 -20.70 -6.10 -5.26
CA LEU A 56 -21.66 -6.75 -4.35
C LEU A 56 -22.20 -5.77 -3.31
N LEU A 57 -21.35 -4.91 -2.73
CA LEU A 57 -21.78 -3.86 -1.81
C LEU A 57 -22.69 -2.83 -2.50
N ALA A 58 -22.41 -2.51 -3.76
CA ALA A 58 -23.26 -1.61 -4.55
C ALA A 58 -24.61 -2.26 -4.88
N ALA A 59 -24.64 -3.52 -5.30
CA ALA A 59 -25.85 -4.28 -5.54
C ALA A 59 -26.70 -4.42 -4.27
N ALA A 60 -26.08 -4.56 -3.11
CA ALA A 60 -26.76 -4.58 -1.80
C ALA A 60 -27.17 -3.18 -1.30
N GLY A 61 -26.96 -2.11 -2.09
CA GLY A 61 -27.30 -0.73 -1.71
C GLY A 61 -26.44 -0.14 -0.59
N LYS A 62 -25.37 -0.82 -0.19
CA LYS A 62 -24.47 -0.40 0.90
C LYS A 62 -23.46 0.69 0.48
N VAL A 63 -23.07 0.68 -0.78
CA VAL A 63 -22.12 1.63 -1.38
C VAL A 63 -22.71 2.17 -2.68
N ARG A 64 -22.70 3.50 -2.84
CA ARG A 64 -23.02 4.11 -4.13
C ARG A 64 -21.75 4.18 -4.97
N LEU A 65 -21.84 3.70 -6.22
CA LEU A 65 -20.73 3.87 -7.18
C LEU A 65 -20.51 5.36 -7.46
N PRO A 66 -19.26 5.77 -7.78
CA PRO A 66 -18.96 7.18 -8.01
C PRO A 66 -19.70 7.70 -9.26
N GLY A 67 -20.41 8.80 -9.08
CA GLY A 67 -21.05 9.55 -10.16
C GLY A 67 -20.13 10.65 -10.71
N ARG A 68 -20.62 11.39 -11.69
CA ARG A 68 -19.92 12.55 -12.26
C ARG A 68 -20.01 13.73 -11.29
N THR A 69 -18.88 14.23 -10.83
CA THR A 69 -18.72 15.44 -10.00
C THR A 69 -17.55 16.25 -10.57
N PRO A 70 -17.35 17.51 -10.15
CA PRO A 70 -16.16 18.28 -10.51
C PRO A 70 -14.84 17.59 -10.10
N GLY A 71 -14.88 16.68 -9.12
CA GLY A 71 -13.72 15.90 -8.66
C GLY A 71 -13.41 14.65 -9.51
N LEU A 72 -14.11 14.38 -10.62
CA LEU A 72 -13.94 13.15 -11.40
C LEU A 72 -12.50 12.98 -11.90
N GLY A 73 -11.86 14.07 -12.35
CA GLY A 73 -10.45 14.02 -12.78
C GLY A 73 -9.50 13.60 -11.66
N LEU A 74 -9.75 14.06 -10.42
CA LEU A 74 -8.96 13.64 -9.25
C LEU A 74 -9.21 12.17 -8.91
N LEU A 75 -10.45 11.71 -9.01
CA LEU A 75 -10.80 10.30 -8.77
C LEU A 75 -10.10 9.38 -9.77
N LEU A 76 -10.16 9.72 -11.06
CA LEU A 76 -9.49 8.95 -12.12
C LEU A 76 -7.97 8.97 -11.96
N ALA A 77 -7.38 10.14 -11.63
CA ALA A 77 -5.95 10.24 -11.34
C ALA A 77 -5.56 9.40 -10.12
N THR A 78 -6.40 9.35 -9.08
CA THR A 78 -6.19 8.49 -7.91
C THR A 78 -6.16 7.02 -8.29
N GLY A 79 -7.13 6.54 -9.07
CA GLY A 79 -7.19 5.15 -9.55
C GLY A 79 -6.08 4.82 -10.57
N ALA A 80 -5.65 5.78 -11.36
CA ALA A 80 -4.51 5.61 -12.28
C ALA A 80 -3.19 5.52 -11.50
N ALA A 81 -2.94 6.41 -10.54
CA ALA A 81 -1.74 6.38 -9.71
C ALA A 81 -1.65 5.08 -8.89
N MET A 82 -2.74 4.73 -8.22
CA MET A 82 -2.87 3.50 -7.44
C MET A 82 -4.23 2.87 -7.74
N PRO A 83 -4.31 1.67 -8.29
CA PRO A 83 -3.28 0.63 -8.37
C PRO A 83 -2.53 0.53 -9.71
N CYS A 84 -2.91 1.27 -10.76
CA CYS A 84 -2.46 0.97 -12.12
C CYS A 84 -0.96 1.25 -12.30
N VAL A 85 -0.54 2.52 -12.19
CA VAL A 85 0.86 2.92 -12.40
C VAL A 85 1.77 2.32 -11.34
N TYR A 86 1.37 2.37 -10.07
CA TYR A 86 2.13 1.76 -8.99
C TYR A 86 2.40 0.27 -9.26
N GLY A 87 1.35 -0.53 -9.48
CA GLY A 87 1.50 -1.97 -9.69
C GLY A 87 2.22 -2.33 -11.00
N LEU A 88 2.07 -1.50 -12.05
CA LEU A 88 2.79 -1.68 -13.31
C LEU A 88 4.31 -1.57 -13.14
N PHE A 89 4.77 -0.70 -12.27
CA PHE A 89 6.20 -0.47 -12.02
C PHE A 89 6.74 -1.30 -10.84
N GLU A 90 5.94 -1.52 -9.79
CA GLU A 90 6.34 -2.29 -8.62
C GLU A 90 6.70 -3.73 -8.99
N ALA A 91 5.80 -4.44 -9.66
CA ALA A 91 5.96 -5.86 -9.93
C ALA A 91 7.22 -6.19 -10.76
N PRO A 92 7.51 -5.52 -11.90
CA PRO A 92 8.75 -5.74 -12.62
C PRO A 92 9.97 -5.18 -11.88
N GLY A 93 9.83 -4.11 -11.10
CA GLY A 93 10.89 -3.55 -10.27
C GLY A 93 11.39 -4.58 -9.25
N ILE A 94 10.48 -5.22 -8.50
CA ILE A 94 10.80 -6.27 -7.54
C ILE A 94 11.51 -7.46 -8.22
N ARG A 95 11.08 -7.85 -9.42
CA ARG A 95 11.74 -8.95 -10.16
C ARG A 95 13.15 -8.63 -10.66
N MET A 96 13.48 -7.36 -10.80
CA MET A 96 14.81 -6.88 -11.27
C MET A 96 15.74 -6.50 -10.12
N THR A 97 15.26 -6.56 -8.89
CA THR A 97 15.99 -6.28 -7.64
C THR A 97 15.79 -7.44 -6.67
N SER A 98 16.37 -7.38 -5.49
CA SER A 98 16.01 -8.31 -4.41
C SER A 98 14.77 -7.82 -3.66
N VAL A 99 14.09 -8.74 -2.95
CA VAL A 99 12.96 -8.40 -2.07
C VAL A 99 13.38 -7.36 -1.01
N SER A 100 14.58 -7.53 -0.48
CA SER A 100 15.16 -6.64 0.54
C SER A 100 15.43 -5.23 -0.01
N GLU A 101 16.05 -5.13 -1.20
CA GLU A 101 16.28 -3.84 -1.86
C GLU A 101 14.96 -3.13 -2.20
N SER A 102 13.98 -3.89 -2.70
CA SER A 102 12.63 -3.39 -2.97
C SER A 102 11.96 -2.84 -1.72
N GLY A 103 12.10 -3.55 -0.59
CA GLY A 103 11.58 -3.13 0.71
C GLY A 103 12.13 -1.78 1.17
N VAL A 104 13.44 -1.55 1.03
CA VAL A 104 14.08 -0.26 1.35
C VAL A 104 13.52 0.85 0.46
N ILE A 105 13.46 0.62 -0.86
CA ILE A 105 12.99 1.64 -1.80
C ILE A 105 11.51 1.97 -1.53
N ILE A 106 10.65 0.98 -1.38
CA ILE A 106 9.22 1.18 -1.08
C ILE A 106 9.06 1.84 0.30
N GLY A 107 9.88 1.48 1.28
CA GLY A 107 9.92 2.11 2.60
C GLY A 107 10.26 3.62 2.57
N SER A 108 10.84 4.12 1.48
CA SER A 108 11.11 5.56 1.29
C SER A 108 9.86 6.37 0.90
N MET A 109 8.71 5.74 0.63
CA MET A 109 7.47 6.42 0.19
C MET A 109 7.05 7.60 1.09
N PRO A 110 7.16 7.57 2.43
CA PRO A 110 6.83 8.71 3.27
C PRO A 110 7.69 9.94 2.99
N ILE A 111 8.96 9.76 2.59
CA ILE A 111 9.87 10.85 2.23
C ILE A 111 9.39 11.53 0.96
N PHE A 112 9.01 10.77 -0.06
CA PHE A 112 8.43 11.31 -1.30
C PHE A 112 7.06 11.96 -1.05
N SER A 113 6.23 11.38 -0.18
CA SER A 113 4.96 11.97 0.24
C SER A 113 5.18 13.34 0.93
N LEU A 114 6.19 13.44 1.80
CA LEU A 114 6.58 14.69 2.44
C LEU A 114 7.03 15.75 1.42
N PHE A 115 7.84 15.34 0.44
CA PHE A 115 8.30 16.22 -0.63
C PHE A 115 7.13 16.76 -1.46
N ILE A 116 6.22 15.88 -1.90
CA ILE A 116 5.02 16.26 -2.65
C ILE A 116 4.12 17.19 -1.82
N GLU A 117 3.93 16.90 -0.54
CA GLU A 117 3.13 17.74 0.36
C GLU A 117 3.71 19.16 0.46
N ARG A 118 5.02 19.27 0.63
CA ARG A 118 5.70 20.57 0.68
C ARG A 118 5.56 21.36 -0.63
N LEU A 119 5.66 20.66 -1.78
CA LEU A 119 5.50 21.27 -3.12
C LEU A 119 4.07 21.77 -3.34
N ILE A 120 3.06 20.97 -2.96
CA ILE A 120 1.65 21.28 -3.21
C ILE A 120 1.11 22.31 -2.23
N ARG A 121 1.36 22.12 -0.93
CA ARG A 121 0.78 22.97 0.13
C ARG A 121 1.60 24.21 0.43
N ARG A 122 2.85 24.28 -0.04
CA ARG A 122 3.82 25.37 0.23
C ARG A 122 3.99 25.67 1.73
N LYS A 123 3.54 24.76 2.61
CA LYS A 123 3.70 24.86 4.07
C LYS A 123 5.01 24.19 4.48
N LYS A 124 5.74 24.81 5.40
CA LYS A 124 6.90 24.16 6.03
C LYS A 124 6.37 23.03 6.92
N THR A 125 6.84 21.83 6.67
CA THR A 125 6.60 20.71 7.58
C THR A 125 7.42 20.91 8.84
N ASP A 126 6.81 20.60 9.98
CA ASP A 126 7.49 20.65 11.27
C ASP A 126 8.72 19.72 11.26
N TRP A 127 9.81 20.22 11.80
CA TRP A 127 11.09 19.51 11.82
C TRP A 127 11.00 18.15 12.55
N LEU A 128 10.19 18.05 13.61
CA LEU A 128 9.98 16.79 14.34
C LEU A 128 9.33 15.73 13.46
N THR A 129 8.39 16.12 12.59
CA THR A 129 7.79 15.21 11.61
C THR A 129 8.83 14.69 10.62
N VAL A 130 9.70 15.57 10.12
CA VAL A 130 10.79 15.19 9.21
C VAL A 130 11.74 14.22 9.92
N ALA A 131 12.16 14.55 11.15
CA ALA A 131 13.04 13.69 11.94
C ALA A 131 12.41 12.33 12.21
N GLY A 132 11.14 12.27 12.60
CA GLY A 132 10.41 11.01 12.82
C GLY A 132 10.35 10.13 11.57
N ILE A 133 10.08 10.71 10.40
CA ILE A 133 10.07 9.98 9.12
C ILE A 133 11.47 9.45 8.79
N LEU A 134 12.52 10.27 8.96
CA LEU A 134 13.89 9.84 8.69
C LEU A 134 14.38 8.76 9.66
N ILE A 135 13.99 8.83 10.94
CA ILE A 135 14.28 7.78 11.94
C ILE A 135 13.59 6.47 11.56
N CYS A 136 12.30 6.51 11.17
CA CYS A 136 11.58 5.32 10.68
C CYS A 136 12.30 4.72 9.47
N PHE A 137 12.61 5.55 8.48
CA PHE A 137 13.30 5.07 7.27
C PHE A 137 14.67 4.50 7.59
N GLY A 138 15.45 5.15 8.45
CA GLY A 138 16.74 4.64 8.93
C GLY A 138 16.60 3.26 9.59
N GLY A 139 15.55 3.06 10.38
CA GLY A 139 15.22 1.75 10.97
C GLY A 139 14.92 0.68 9.91
N VAL A 140 14.15 1.01 8.87
CA VAL A 140 13.90 0.10 7.73
C VAL A 140 15.20 -0.27 7.03
N VAL A 141 16.06 0.71 6.76
CA VAL A 141 17.38 0.50 6.14
C VAL A 141 18.23 -0.44 6.99
N ILE A 142 18.32 -0.21 8.31
CA ILE A 142 19.10 -1.05 9.23
C ILE A 142 18.58 -2.48 9.25
N CYS A 143 17.25 -2.69 9.41
CA CYS A 143 16.66 -4.02 9.38
C CYS A 143 16.98 -4.78 8.10
N THR A 144 17.09 -4.08 6.98
CA THR A 144 17.20 -4.70 5.67
C THR A 144 18.67 -4.85 5.23
N VAL A 145 19.44 -3.75 5.28
CA VAL A 145 20.81 -3.73 4.73
C VAL A 145 21.80 -4.54 5.57
N LEU A 146 21.58 -4.57 6.89
CA LEU A 146 22.42 -5.36 7.80
C LEU A 146 21.94 -6.80 7.99
N SER A 147 20.83 -7.18 7.34
CA SER A 147 20.34 -8.56 7.37
C SER A 147 21.32 -9.50 6.64
N PRO A 148 21.58 -10.72 7.17
CA PRO A 148 22.36 -11.71 6.47
C PRO A 148 21.77 -12.02 5.09
N GLY A 149 22.62 -12.05 4.08
CA GLY A 149 22.20 -12.29 2.70
C GLY A 149 21.75 -11.04 1.93
N PHE A 150 21.78 -9.85 2.53
CA PHE A 150 21.59 -8.62 1.77
C PHE A 150 22.73 -8.45 0.76
N THR A 151 22.39 -8.35 -0.50
CA THR A 151 23.33 -8.09 -1.60
C THR A 151 22.73 -7.02 -2.50
N VAL A 152 23.58 -6.10 -2.96
CA VAL A 152 23.20 -5.13 -3.99
C VAL A 152 23.34 -5.85 -5.34
N SER A 153 22.25 -6.44 -5.80
CA SER A 153 22.25 -7.29 -7.02
C SER A 153 21.32 -6.77 -8.10
N GLY A 154 20.53 -5.73 -7.79
CA GLY A 154 19.52 -5.19 -8.67
C GLY A 154 20.09 -4.50 -9.90
N ARG A 155 19.32 -4.60 -11.01
CA ARG A 155 19.59 -3.80 -12.21
C ARG A 155 19.12 -2.36 -11.96
N TRP A 156 19.86 -1.37 -12.46
CA TRP A 156 19.51 0.05 -12.35
C TRP A 156 18.08 0.36 -12.83
N LEU A 157 17.60 -0.36 -13.86
CA LEU A 157 16.22 -0.25 -14.35
C LEU A 157 15.20 -0.69 -13.29
N GLY A 158 15.50 -1.74 -12.52
CA GLY A 158 14.65 -2.19 -11.40
C GLY A 158 14.52 -1.11 -10.33
N TYR A 159 15.61 -0.46 -9.97
CA TYR A 159 15.58 0.67 -9.01
C TYR A 159 14.78 1.85 -9.55
N ALA A 160 14.94 2.21 -10.83
CA ALA A 160 14.18 3.28 -11.46
C ALA A 160 12.67 2.98 -11.49
N LEU A 161 12.28 1.74 -11.79
CA LEU A 161 10.89 1.30 -11.75
C LEU A 161 10.29 1.38 -10.33
N LEU A 162 11.04 0.92 -9.32
CA LEU A 162 10.59 0.99 -7.93
C LEU A 162 10.46 2.46 -7.45
N LEU A 163 11.37 3.33 -7.82
CA LEU A 163 11.24 4.76 -7.53
C LEU A 163 10.02 5.38 -8.20
N ALA A 164 9.74 5.01 -9.46
CA ALA A 164 8.53 5.46 -10.16
C ALA A 164 7.26 4.93 -9.45
N ALA A 165 7.26 3.68 -8.98
CA ALA A 165 6.17 3.13 -8.17
C ALA A 165 5.98 3.92 -6.87
N VAL A 166 7.06 4.20 -6.13
CA VAL A 166 7.03 4.98 -4.89
C VAL A 166 6.47 6.38 -5.13
N MET A 167 6.88 7.05 -6.22
CA MET A 167 6.34 8.35 -6.59
C MET A 167 4.84 8.29 -6.90
N ALA A 168 4.38 7.25 -7.62
CA ALA A 168 2.96 7.02 -7.89
C ALA A 168 2.17 6.78 -6.60
N GLY A 169 2.71 5.99 -5.66
CA GLY A 169 2.12 5.74 -4.34
C GLY A 169 2.05 7.01 -3.49
N ALA A 170 3.11 7.80 -3.46
CA ALA A 170 3.11 9.09 -2.79
C ALA A 170 2.11 10.09 -3.40
N ALA A 171 2.03 10.15 -4.73
CA ALA A 171 1.04 10.96 -5.43
C ALA A 171 -0.39 10.52 -5.13
N TYR A 172 -0.66 9.21 -5.11
CA TYR A 172 -1.95 8.66 -4.70
C TYR A 172 -2.42 9.19 -3.34
N MET A 173 -1.53 9.24 -2.33
CA MET A 173 -1.89 9.73 -1.00
C MET A 173 -2.50 11.14 -1.05
N HIS A 174 -1.88 12.02 -1.83
CA HIS A 174 -2.35 13.41 -1.99
C HIS A 174 -3.58 13.53 -2.88
N LEU A 175 -3.64 12.77 -3.98
CA LEU A 175 -4.79 12.74 -4.89
C LEU A 175 -6.03 12.22 -4.15
N SER A 176 -5.91 11.13 -3.40
CA SER A 176 -7.00 10.56 -2.60
C SER A 176 -7.49 11.53 -1.52
N SER A 177 -6.57 12.18 -0.79
CA SER A 177 -6.93 13.19 0.20
C SER A 177 -7.76 14.34 -0.40
N ARG A 178 -7.40 14.79 -1.62
CA ARG A 178 -8.16 15.80 -2.35
C ARG A 178 -9.49 15.27 -2.93
N ALA A 179 -9.48 14.07 -3.48
CA ALA A 179 -10.70 13.42 -3.99
C ALA A 179 -11.75 13.23 -2.89
N GLY A 180 -11.31 13.07 -1.64
CA GLY A 180 -12.16 12.98 -0.44
C GLY A 180 -13.06 14.20 -0.19
N GLN A 181 -12.82 15.35 -0.86
CA GLN A 181 -13.71 16.51 -0.82
C GLN A 181 -15.00 16.29 -1.64
N TRP A 182 -14.96 15.43 -2.64
CA TRP A 182 -16.04 15.17 -3.59
C TRP A 182 -16.65 13.77 -3.45
N TYR A 183 -15.86 12.81 -3.01
CA TYR A 183 -16.23 11.40 -2.95
C TYR A 183 -15.98 10.83 -1.56
N SER A 184 -16.86 9.92 -1.14
CA SER A 184 -16.62 9.13 0.07
C SER A 184 -15.46 8.15 -0.14
N SER A 185 -14.82 7.74 0.96
CA SER A 185 -13.73 6.76 0.94
C SER A 185 -14.12 5.45 0.22
N ALA A 186 -15.38 5.02 0.40
CA ALA A 186 -15.91 3.85 -0.29
C ALA A 186 -16.01 4.06 -1.81
N GLN A 187 -16.41 5.25 -2.28
CA GLN A 187 -16.46 5.57 -3.70
C GLN A 187 -15.07 5.65 -4.32
N ILE A 188 -14.11 6.24 -3.60
CA ILE A 188 -12.70 6.28 -4.06
C ILE A 188 -12.16 4.87 -4.20
N THR A 189 -12.34 4.03 -3.17
CA THR A 189 -11.84 2.65 -3.19
C THR A 189 -12.54 1.79 -4.24
N ALA A 190 -13.85 1.99 -4.45
CA ALA A 190 -14.59 1.32 -5.51
C ALA A 190 -14.03 1.68 -6.90
N ALA A 191 -13.80 2.98 -7.16
CA ALA A 191 -13.20 3.43 -8.42
C ALA A 191 -11.81 2.83 -8.64
N MET A 192 -10.94 2.86 -7.63
CA MET A 192 -9.61 2.25 -7.67
C MET A 192 -9.68 0.75 -7.95
N SER A 193 -10.61 0.03 -7.31
CA SER A 193 -10.77 -1.41 -7.49
C SER A 193 -11.26 -1.76 -8.88
N LEU A 194 -12.27 -1.03 -9.40
CA LEU A 194 -12.80 -1.22 -10.74
C LEU A 194 -11.76 -0.87 -11.82
N MET A 195 -11.08 0.27 -11.69
CA MET A 195 -10.03 0.65 -12.63
C MET A 195 -8.88 -0.35 -12.64
N GLY A 196 -8.44 -0.80 -11.46
CA GLY A 196 -7.42 -1.82 -11.33
C GLY A 196 -7.84 -3.17 -11.92
N CYS A 197 -9.10 -3.57 -11.71
CA CYS A 197 -9.66 -4.77 -12.31
C CYS A 197 -9.61 -4.70 -13.84
N VAL A 198 -10.13 -3.64 -14.44
CA VAL A 198 -10.11 -3.46 -15.90
C VAL A 198 -8.68 -3.42 -16.42
N PHE A 199 -7.81 -2.64 -15.81
CA PHE A 199 -6.43 -2.46 -16.24
C PHE A 199 -5.62 -3.77 -16.21
N PHE A 200 -5.63 -4.49 -15.10
CA PHE A 200 -4.83 -5.71 -14.96
C PHE A 200 -5.42 -6.90 -15.71
N ASN A 201 -6.74 -6.98 -15.88
CA ASN A 201 -7.34 -7.97 -16.78
C ASN A 201 -6.93 -7.70 -18.23
N ALA A 202 -7.03 -6.47 -18.71
CA ALA A 202 -6.59 -6.10 -20.05
C ALA A 202 -5.09 -6.45 -20.24
N LEU A 203 -4.26 -6.11 -19.26
CA LEU A 203 -2.84 -6.44 -19.30
C LEU A 203 -2.56 -7.95 -19.27
N SER A 204 -3.33 -8.71 -18.50
CA SER A 204 -3.26 -10.18 -18.46
C SER A 204 -3.58 -10.80 -19.82
N PHE A 205 -4.65 -10.32 -20.46
CA PHE A 205 -5.00 -10.76 -21.82
C PHE A 205 -3.91 -10.40 -22.84
N LEU A 206 -3.38 -9.19 -22.80
CA LEU A 206 -2.30 -8.75 -23.70
C LEU A 206 -1.01 -9.55 -23.51
N LYS A 207 -0.77 -10.09 -22.32
CA LYS A 207 0.37 -10.97 -22.02
C LYS A 207 0.10 -12.45 -22.33
N GLY A 208 -1.07 -12.79 -22.87
CA GLY A 208 -1.43 -14.15 -23.25
C GLY A 208 -1.88 -15.06 -22.11
N TYR A 209 -2.06 -14.54 -20.89
CA TYR A 209 -2.54 -15.37 -19.77
C TYR A 209 -4.04 -15.66 -19.82
N GLY A 210 -4.84 -14.88 -20.58
CA GLY A 210 -6.26 -15.11 -20.74
C GLY A 210 -7.03 -15.24 -19.43
N LEU A 211 -7.87 -16.27 -19.36
CA LEU A 211 -8.66 -16.63 -18.17
C LEU A 211 -8.02 -17.76 -17.32
N ASP A 212 -6.84 -18.24 -17.68
CA ASP A 212 -6.23 -19.40 -17.04
C ASP A 212 -6.02 -19.18 -15.54
N ALA A 213 -5.61 -17.97 -15.14
CA ALA A 213 -5.46 -17.63 -13.72
C ALA A 213 -6.73 -17.89 -12.87
N TYR A 214 -7.92 -17.69 -13.45
CA TYR A 214 -9.19 -17.94 -12.75
C TYR A 214 -9.50 -19.43 -12.64
N ARG A 215 -9.15 -20.23 -13.66
CA ARG A 215 -9.29 -21.68 -13.62
C ARG A 215 -8.33 -22.30 -12.62
N ASP A 216 -7.10 -21.81 -12.60
CA ASP A 216 -6.02 -22.28 -11.71
C ASP A 216 -6.31 -21.98 -10.25
N CYS A 217 -7.14 -20.96 -9.92
CA CYS A 217 -7.60 -20.74 -8.54
C CYS A 217 -8.35 -21.94 -7.95
N VAL A 218 -9.04 -22.70 -8.78
CA VAL A 218 -9.76 -23.92 -8.37
C VAL A 218 -8.79 -25.09 -8.22
N ALA A 219 -7.81 -25.18 -9.14
CA ALA A 219 -6.79 -26.24 -9.13
C ALA A 219 -5.78 -26.04 -7.96
N TYR A 220 -5.47 -24.79 -7.61
CA TYR A 220 -4.53 -24.43 -6.54
C TYR A 220 -5.22 -23.60 -5.44
N PRO A 221 -6.07 -24.21 -4.60
CA PRO A 221 -6.94 -23.50 -3.68
C PRO A 221 -6.19 -22.67 -2.63
N LYS A 222 -5.01 -23.08 -2.19
CA LYS A 222 -4.17 -22.28 -1.27
C LYS A 222 -3.74 -20.96 -1.90
N ALA A 223 -3.26 -20.99 -3.13
CA ALA A 223 -2.85 -19.79 -3.87
C ALA A 223 -4.08 -18.92 -4.22
N GLY A 224 -5.21 -19.54 -4.59
CA GLY A 224 -6.49 -18.85 -4.82
C GLY A 224 -7.00 -18.14 -3.58
N LEU A 225 -6.99 -18.79 -2.40
CA LEU A 225 -7.36 -18.17 -1.13
C LEU A 225 -6.41 -17.04 -0.74
N ALA A 226 -5.11 -17.17 -1.02
CA ALA A 226 -4.15 -16.08 -0.82
C ALA A 226 -4.49 -14.87 -1.70
N CYS A 227 -4.83 -15.07 -2.98
CA CYS A 227 -5.31 -13.99 -3.86
C CYS A 227 -6.62 -13.36 -3.36
N LEU A 228 -7.55 -14.16 -2.83
CA LEU A 228 -8.78 -13.67 -2.24
C LEU A 228 -8.52 -12.82 -1.00
N PHE A 229 -7.64 -13.27 -0.08
CA PHE A 229 -7.19 -12.49 1.07
C PHE A 229 -6.59 -11.15 0.62
N LEU A 230 -5.68 -11.17 -0.36
CA LEU A 230 -5.06 -9.97 -0.93
C LEU A 230 -6.10 -9.03 -1.57
N GLY A 231 -7.13 -9.57 -2.23
CA GLY A 231 -8.19 -8.79 -2.84
C GLY A 231 -9.13 -8.17 -1.81
N VAL A 232 -9.70 -8.99 -0.93
CA VAL A 232 -10.74 -8.58 0.02
C VAL A 232 -10.15 -7.73 1.16
N LEU A 233 -9.12 -8.21 1.83
CA LEU A 233 -8.57 -7.49 2.97
C LEU A 233 -7.57 -6.41 2.55
N CYS A 234 -6.55 -6.76 1.76
CA CYS A 234 -5.51 -5.79 1.45
C CYS A 234 -5.94 -4.75 0.41
N SER A 235 -6.68 -5.17 -0.63
CA SER A 235 -7.06 -4.27 -1.72
C SER A 235 -8.42 -3.61 -1.54
N SER A 236 -9.32 -4.16 -0.71
CA SER A 236 -10.62 -3.52 -0.43
C SER A 236 -10.61 -2.84 0.93
N LEU A 237 -10.48 -3.61 2.02
CA LEU A 237 -10.60 -3.08 3.38
C LEU A 237 -9.47 -2.09 3.69
N CYS A 238 -8.21 -2.46 3.48
CA CYS A 238 -7.10 -1.57 3.82
C CYS A 238 -7.11 -0.27 3.01
N TYR A 239 -7.40 -0.31 1.70
CA TYR A 239 -7.54 0.93 0.93
C TYR A 239 -8.78 1.74 1.32
N LEU A 240 -9.89 1.09 1.72
CA LEU A 240 -11.04 1.79 2.27
C LEU A 240 -10.65 2.55 3.55
N LEU A 241 -9.95 1.90 4.47
CA LEU A 241 -9.45 2.50 5.71
C LEU A 241 -8.42 3.60 5.42
N MET A 242 -7.49 3.37 4.49
CA MET A 242 -6.51 4.38 4.11
C MET A 242 -7.18 5.62 3.51
N ASN A 243 -8.08 5.47 2.54
CA ASN A 243 -8.82 6.59 1.96
C ASN A 243 -9.68 7.31 3.00
N PHE A 244 -10.22 6.59 3.98
CA PHE A 244 -10.94 7.16 5.09
C PHE A 244 -10.01 8.01 5.98
N VAL A 245 -8.83 7.52 6.31
CA VAL A 245 -7.82 8.27 7.07
C VAL A 245 -7.36 9.50 6.27
N LEU A 246 -6.99 9.32 5.00
CA LEU A 246 -6.49 10.41 4.14
C LEU A 246 -7.49 11.55 3.95
N SER A 247 -8.80 11.27 4.04
CA SER A 247 -9.84 12.32 3.99
C SER A 247 -9.99 13.12 5.29
N ARG A 248 -9.29 12.74 6.37
CA ARG A 248 -9.42 13.32 7.71
C ARG A 248 -8.12 13.85 8.32
N VAL A 249 -6.98 13.37 7.82
CA VAL A 249 -5.67 13.83 8.31
C VAL A 249 -5.24 15.10 7.58
N GLU A 250 -4.58 15.98 8.30
CA GLU A 250 -4.01 17.18 7.71
C GLU A 250 -2.68 16.89 6.99
N ASN A 251 -1.91 15.93 7.52
CA ASN A 251 -0.59 15.58 7.01
C ASN A 251 -0.59 14.15 6.46
N THR A 252 -0.66 14.04 5.12
CA THR A 252 -0.68 12.76 4.42
C THR A 252 0.65 12.00 4.54
N ALA A 253 1.77 12.71 4.70
CA ALA A 253 3.07 12.09 4.88
C ALA A 253 3.17 11.37 6.24
N VAL A 254 2.56 11.93 7.30
CA VAL A 254 2.49 11.27 8.61
C VAL A 254 1.65 9.99 8.52
N ALA A 255 0.48 10.03 7.88
CA ALA A 255 -0.36 8.84 7.71
C ALA A 255 0.35 7.76 6.88
N SER A 256 1.05 8.16 5.80
CA SER A 256 1.89 7.27 5.01
C SER A 256 3.00 6.63 5.83
N ASN A 257 3.72 7.44 6.62
CA ASN A 257 4.80 6.93 7.47
C ASN A 257 4.29 5.93 8.51
N LEU A 258 3.22 6.27 9.22
CA LEU A 258 2.65 5.38 10.24
C LEU A 258 2.22 4.04 9.63
N GLY A 259 1.51 4.07 8.50
CA GLY A 259 1.06 2.86 7.82
C GLY A 259 2.21 2.00 7.31
N ASN A 260 3.13 2.58 6.53
CA ASN A 260 4.23 1.83 5.92
C ASN A 260 5.24 1.31 6.97
N SER A 261 5.61 2.14 7.94
CA SER A 261 6.56 1.72 8.96
C SER A 261 6.00 0.65 9.89
N TRP A 262 4.71 0.73 10.26
CA TRP A 262 4.06 -0.32 11.02
C TRP A 262 3.93 -1.62 10.21
N THR A 263 3.63 -1.53 8.92
CA THR A 263 3.65 -2.68 7.99
C THR A 263 5.00 -3.39 8.02
N THR A 264 6.11 -2.62 8.01
CA THR A 264 7.46 -3.20 8.12
C THR A 264 7.69 -3.90 9.45
N VAL A 265 7.26 -3.33 10.57
CA VAL A 265 7.37 -3.97 11.90
C VAL A 265 6.63 -5.32 11.89
N VAL A 266 5.40 -5.35 11.41
CA VAL A 266 4.60 -6.58 11.37
C VAL A 266 5.21 -7.61 10.40
N ALA A 267 5.73 -7.18 9.25
CA ALA A 267 6.40 -8.07 8.30
C ALA A 267 7.66 -8.72 8.92
N VAL A 268 8.49 -7.92 9.59
CA VAL A 268 9.69 -8.42 10.31
C VAL A 268 9.31 -9.41 11.41
N VAL A 269 8.32 -9.07 12.25
CA VAL A 269 7.86 -9.96 13.31
C VAL A 269 7.30 -11.27 12.75
N SER A 270 6.53 -11.18 11.65
CA SER A 270 6.00 -12.36 10.97
C SER A 270 7.11 -13.25 10.41
N GLY A 271 8.13 -12.63 9.78
CA GLY A 271 9.29 -13.35 9.26
C GLY A 271 10.05 -14.10 10.37
N VAL A 272 10.30 -13.45 11.50
CA VAL A 272 10.96 -14.07 12.66
C VAL A 272 10.14 -15.25 13.20
N ILE A 273 8.81 -15.12 13.29
CA ILE A 273 7.91 -16.23 13.70
C ILE A 273 8.00 -17.41 12.72
N MET A 274 8.23 -17.12 11.43
CA MET A 274 8.38 -18.12 10.37
C MET A 274 9.80 -18.72 10.30
N GLY A 275 10.73 -18.25 11.12
CA GLY A 275 12.09 -18.80 11.22
C GLY A 275 13.18 -17.92 10.59
N ASP A 276 12.86 -16.70 10.18
CA ASP A 276 13.87 -15.76 9.72
C ASP A 276 14.86 -15.41 10.84
N PRO A 277 16.15 -15.22 10.56
CA PRO A 277 17.14 -14.93 11.57
C PRO A 277 16.88 -13.59 12.24
N PHE A 278 16.76 -13.61 13.58
CA PHE A 278 16.66 -12.42 14.39
C PHE A 278 18.07 -11.99 14.88
N GLY A 279 18.54 -10.85 14.42
CA GLY A 279 19.82 -10.28 14.81
C GLY A 279 19.68 -8.96 15.58
N TRP A 280 20.79 -8.44 16.10
CA TRP A 280 20.84 -7.14 16.76
C TRP A 280 20.37 -6.01 15.85
N TYR A 281 20.64 -6.09 14.54
CA TYR A 281 20.20 -5.13 13.51
C TYR A 281 18.66 -5.08 13.41
N THR A 282 17.98 -6.23 13.54
CA THR A 282 16.53 -6.32 13.58
C THR A 282 15.96 -5.61 14.80
N ALA A 283 16.55 -5.87 15.99
CA ALA A 283 16.11 -5.22 17.23
C ALA A 283 16.32 -3.70 17.19
N VAL A 284 17.50 -3.24 16.75
CA VAL A 284 17.81 -1.81 16.63
C VAL A 284 16.91 -1.15 15.58
N GLY A 285 16.76 -1.75 14.41
CA GLY A 285 15.93 -1.19 13.34
C GLY A 285 14.44 -1.09 13.74
N VAL A 286 13.88 -2.13 14.36
CA VAL A 286 12.50 -2.09 14.89
C VAL A 286 12.36 -1.03 15.99
N ALA A 287 13.31 -0.92 16.91
CA ALA A 287 13.29 0.12 17.94
C ALA A 287 13.30 1.53 17.34
N MET A 288 14.12 1.77 16.29
CA MET A 288 14.14 3.05 15.58
C MET A 288 12.79 3.31 14.87
N ILE A 289 12.19 2.31 14.19
CA ILE A 289 10.89 2.45 13.57
C ILE A 289 9.85 2.85 14.62
N VAL A 290 9.78 2.13 15.74
CA VAL A 290 8.83 2.41 16.82
C VAL A 290 9.05 3.82 17.40
N ALA A 291 10.29 4.23 17.65
CA ALA A 291 10.60 5.57 18.13
C ALA A 291 10.15 6.66 17.15
N GLY A 292 10.44 6.49 15.86
CA GLY A 292 10.00 7.42 14.81
C GLY A 292 8.47 7.47 14.66
N LEU A 293 7.78 6.33 14.81
CA LEU A 293 6.32 6.25 14.84
C LEU A 293 5.74 7.07 16.00
N PHE A 294 6.31 6.95 17.21
CA PHE A 294 5.86 7.74 18.37
C PHE A 294 6.04 9.26 18.14
N ILE A 295 7.14 9.67 17.51
CA ILE A 295 7.37 11.07 17.16
C ILE A 295 6.30 11.56 16.18
N CYS A 296 6.01 10.79 15.14
CA CYS A 296 5.02 11.14 14.12
C CYS A 296 3.58 11.08 14.64
N ALA A 297 3.24 10.12 15.50
CA ALA A 297 1.88 9.91 16.00
C ALA A 297 1.32 11.11 16.77
N ARG A 298 2.19 11.95 17.36
CA ARG A 298 1.80 13.19 18.03
C ARG A 298 1.21 14.23 17.07
N LYS A 299 1.35 14.03 15.77
CA LYS A 299 0.99 14.98 14.69
C LYS A 299 -0.13 14.48 13.76
N VAL A 300 -0.72 13.33 14.07
CA VAL A 300 -1.90 12.77 13.35
C VAL A 300 -3.16 13.60 13.61
#